data_e663234eb3cb82a84f3b1d6699bd0884
#
_entry.id   e663234eb3cb82a84f3b1d6699bd0884
#
_cell.length_a   1.000
_cell.length_b   1.000
_cell.length_c   1.000
_cell.angle_alpha   90.00
_cell.angle_beta   90.00
_cell.angle_gamma   90.00
#
_symmetry.space_group_name_H-M   'P 1'
#
loop_
_entity.id
_entity.type
_entity.pdbx_description
1 polymer ?
#
loop_
_entity_poly.entity_id
_entity_poly.type
_entity_poly.pdbx_seq_one_letter_code
_entity_poly.pdbx_strand_id
1 'polypeptide(L)'
;MSRKQLKRTLLMGAGCAVFLLAGIVYSLLYNDGRWVREMDLEEHVFSAKNIPMLAAGMLVALYAVYIAVVIYRKALKGLFTQKSLHQNYTRRVPPFLGVFGIFGLLGLSGFWTCHAHGIVSPFLLFALFGLFGLFFEGKLSHSLEDELFQQNKARADLKVYKTGFLLLGAVILLSRWRVLALHAEWCAIFLLIPVSLIVAFVLFQKRYLLCCYEKEE
;
A
#
# COMPACT_ATOMS: atom_id res chain seq x y z
N MET A 1 -18.41 8.60 7.25
CA MET A 1 -17.74 9.66 8.03
C MET A 1 -18.58 10.89 7.92
N SER A 2 -18.95 11.53 9.07
CA SER A 2 -19.66 12.79 8.95
C SER A 2 -18.70 13.83 8.33
N ARG A 3 -19.26 14.81 7.60
CA ARG A 3 -18.44 15.91 7.03
C ARG A 3 -17.58 16.61 8.08
N LYS A 4 -18.07 16.68 9.32
CA LYS A 4 -17.33 17.26 10.47
C LYS A 4 -16.10 16.41 10.86
N GLN A 5 -16.24 15.09 10.88
CA GLN A 5 -15.12 14.18 11.20
C GLN A 5 -14.05 14.21 10.09
N LEU A 6 -14.45 14.26 8.81
CA LEU A 6 -13.51 14.37 7.70
C LEU A 6 -12.70 15.65 7.77
N LYS A 7 -13.37 16.79 8.03
CA LYS A 7 -12.68 18.08 8.18
C LYS A 7 -11.69 18.06 9.35
N ARG A 8 -12.05 17.47 10.51
CA ARG A 8 -11.12 17.36 11.65
C ARG A 8 -9.90 16.49 11.31
N THR A 9 -10.10 15.34 10.67
CA THR A 9 -8.98 14.47 10.28
C THR A 9 -8.04 15.16 9.29
N LEU A 10 -8.58 15.86 8.29
CA LEU A 10 -7.78 16.64 7.34
C LEU A 10 -7.02 17.77 8.02
N LEU A 11 -7.64 18.49 8.94
CA LEU A 11 -7.02 19.60 9.66
C LEU A 11 -5.89 19.13 10.57
N MET A 12 -6.07 17.98 11.24
CA MET A 12 -5.00 17.33 12.01
C MET A 12 -3.85 16.89 11.11
N GLY A 13 -4.13 16.30 9.94
CA GLY A 13 -3.11 15.91 8.96
C GLY A 13 -2.33 17.10 8.41
N ALA A 14 -3.01 18.20 8.10
CA ALA A 14 -2.37 19.45 7.68
C ALA A 14 -1.45 20.01 8.79
N GLY A 15 -1.91 19.98 10.05
CA GLY A 15 -1.09 20.39 11.19
C GLY A 15 0.17 19.54 11.35
N CYS A 16 0.07 18.21 11.22
CA CYS A 16 1.22 17.31 11.27
C CYS A 16 2.20 17.59 10.12
N ALA A 17 1.69 17.86 8.91
CA ALA A 17 2.52 18.18 7.76
C ALA A 17 3.30 19.50 7.95
N VAL A 18 2.63 20.53 8.45
CA VAL A 18 3.28 21.83 8.77
C VAL A 18 4.38 21.66 9.83
N PHE A 19 4.08 20.87 10.88
CA PHE A 19 5.04 20.64 11.95
C PHE A 19 6.25 19.82 11.46
N LEU A 20 6.04 18.86 10.56
CA LEU A 20 7.11 18.09 9.93
C LEU A 20 7.99 18.98 9.03
N LEU A 21 7.38 19.85 8.22
CA LEU A 21 8.10 20.80 7.39
C LEU A 21 8.95 21.76 8.26
N ALA A 22 8.39 22.26 9.36
CA ALA A 22 9.13 23.08 10.30
C ALA A 22 10.33 22.33 10.93
N GLY A 23 10.15 21.04 11.27
CA GLY A 23 11.22 20.18 11.77
C GLY A 23 12.34 19.96 10.73
N ILE A 24 11.97 19.74 9.46
CA ILE A 24 12.92 19.63 8.35
C ILE A 24 13.72 20.92 8.17
N VAL A 25 13.04 22.06 8.11
CA VAL A 25 13.70 23.38 7.97
C VAL A 25 14.63 23.64 9.15
N TYR A 26 14.19 23.36 10.37
CA TYR A 26 15.03 23.49 11.56
C TYR A 26 16.28 22.58 11.48
N SER A 27 16.10 21.32 11.07
CA SER A 27 17.21 20.38 10.92
C SER A 27 18.22 20.84 9.87
N LEU A 28 17.75 21.38 8.75
CA LEU A 28 18.63 21.89 7.69
C LEU A 28 19.41 23.14 8.13
N LEU A 29 18.80 24.04 8.92
CA LEU A 29 19.41 25.33 9.30
C LEU A 29 20.30 25.20 10.56
N TYR A 30 19.94 24.35 11.53
CA TYR A 30 20.59 24.36 12.85
C TYR A 30 21.21 23.01 13.25
N ASN A 31 21.04 21.96 12.43
CA ASN A 31 21.49 20.59 12.75
C ASN A 31 22.17 19.90 11.56
N ASP A 32 22.78 20.66 10.65
CA ASP A 32 23.53 20.19 9.47
C ASP A 32 22.75 19.17 8.60
N GLY A 33 21.42 19.25 8.62
CA GLY A 33 20.54 18.35 7.88
C GLY A 33 20.48 16.94 8.44
N ARG A 34 20.89 16.69 9.70
CA ARG A 34 20.76 15.39 10.37
C ARG A 34 19.30 14.94 10.34
N TRP A 35 19.10 13.62 10.10
CA TRP A 35 17.78 13.00 9.90
C TRP A 35 17.05 13.37 8.60
N VAL A 36 17.60 14.27 7.79
CA VAL A 36 17.08 14.63 6.46
C VAL A 36 18.02 14.09 5.36
N ARG A 37 19.33 14.07 5.64
CA ARG A 37 20.35 13.45 4.79
C ARG A 37 20.67 12.04 5.27
N GLU A 38 21.24 11.23 4.40
CA GLU A 38 21.74 9.89 4.75
C GLU A 38 22.75 10.00 5.91
N MET A 39 22.55 9.17 6.92
CA MET A 39 23.42 9.09 8.08
C MET A 39 23.90 7.66 8.28
N ASP A 40 25.20 7.51 8.55
CA ASP A 40 25.72 6.27 9.08
C ASP A 40 25.18 6.05 10.50
N LEU A 41 24.51 4.92 10.70
CA LEU A 41 23.88 4.56 11.97
C LEU A 41 24.91 4.31 13.09
N GLU A 42 26.17 4.13 12.73
CA GLU A 42 27.26 3.86 13.68
C GLU A 42 27.76 5.12 14.43
N GLU A 43 27.54 6.33 13.87
CA GLU A 43 27.93 7.61 14.50
C GLU A 43 26.81 8.29 15.30
N HIS A 44 25.87 7.56 15.83
CA HIS A 44 24.67 8.12 16.47
C HIS A 44 24.97 8.70 17.85
N VAL A 45 25.43 9.93 17.92
CA VAL A 45 25.41 10.73 19.15
C VAL A 45 24.06 11.45 19.26
N PHE A 46 23.25 11.07 20.25
CA PHE A 46 21.99 11.77 20.54
C PHE A 46 22.30 13.22 20.98
N SER A 47 21.86 14.17 20.20
CA SER A 47 21.97 15.61 20.52
C SER A 47 20.58 16.19 20.80
N ALA A 48 20.49 17.14 21.74
CA ALA A 48 19.26 17.87 22.02
C ALA A 48 18.69 18.59 20.76
N LYS A 49 19.54 18.90 19.80
CA LYS A 49 19.14 19.49 18.50
C LYS A 49 18.30 18.53 17.63
N ASN A 50 18.31 17.23 17.92
CA ASN A 50 17.52 16.21 17.19
C ASN A 50 16.07 16.16 17.67
N ILE A 51 15.76 16.73 18.85
CA ILE A 51 14.41 16.63 19.47
C ILE A 51 13.29 17.16 18.57
N PRO A 52 13.39 18.31 17.89
CA PRO A 52 12.30 18.82 17.04
C PRO A 52 11.94 17.87 15.90
N MET A 53 12.94 17.27 15.26
CA MET A 53 12.71 16.34 14.15
C MET A 53 12.13 15.00 14.64
N LEU A 54 12.61 14.49 15.77
CA LEU A 54 12.05 13.28 16.41
C LEU A 54 10.61 13.50 16.87
N ALA A 55 10.30 14.66 17.46
CA ALA A 55 8.94 15.01 17.85
C ALA A 55 8.01 15.10 16.64
N ALA A 56 8.47 15.69 15.53
CA ALA A 56 7.71 15.75 14.29
C ALA A 56 7.44 14.37 13.71
N GLY A 57 8.45 13.49 13.67
CA GLY A 57 8.32 12.11 13.23
C GLY A 57 7.35 11.30 14.09
N MET A 58 7.42 11.45 15.42
CA MET A 58 6.51 10.80 16.35
C MET A 58 5.06 11.27 16.17
N LEU A 59 4.82 12.55 15.96
CA LEU A 59 3.48 13.09 15.66
C LEU A 59 2.89 12.51 14.38
N VAL A 60 3.69 12.39 13.32
CA VAL A 60 3.26 11.77 12.06
C VAL A 60 2.95 10.29 12.26
N ALA A 61 3.77 9.55 13.01
CA ALA A 61 3.52 8.15 13.34
C ALA A 61 2.22 7.97 14.13
N LEU A 62 1.97 8.80 15.14
CA LEU A 62 0.73 8.79 15.92
C LEU A 62 -0.49 9.11 15.03
N TYR A 63 -0.36 10.05 14.11
CA TYR A 63 -1.43 10.37 13.16
C TYR A 63 -1.71 9.21 12.20
N ALA A 64 -0.68 8.52 11.72
CA ALA A 64 -0.83 7.31 10.89
C ALA A 64 -1.58 6.20 11.66
N VAL A 65 -1.22 5.94 12.91
CA VAL A 65 -1.92 4.99 13.79
C VAL A 65 -3.37 5.42 14.00
N TYR A 66 -3.63 6.70 14.26
CA TYR A 66 -4.99 7.21 14.38
C TYR A 66 -5.83 6.96 13.12
N ILE A 67 -5.28 7.23 11.93
CA ILE A 67 -5.97 6.94 10.67
C ILE A 67 -6.24 5.44 10.52
N ALA A 68 -5.24 4.60 10.80
CA ALA A 68 -5.40 3.14 10.74
C ALA A 68 -6.53 2.65 11.66
N VAL A 69 -6.60 3.15 12.89
CA VAL A 69 -7.68 2.83 13.86
C VAL A 69 -9.04 3.32 13.36
N VAL A 70 -9.12 4.52 12.77
CA VAL A 70 -10.39 5.04 12.21
C VAL A 70 -10.86 4.19 11.04
N ILE A 71 -9.95 3.76 10.15
CA ILE A 71 -10.26 2.88 9.02
C ILE A 71 -10.71 1.52 9.54
N TYR A 72 -9.96 0.93 10.49
CA TYR A 72 -10.26 -0.38 11.08
C TYR A 72 -11.63 -0.40 11.77
N ARG A 73 -11.93 0.61 12.59
CA ARG A 73 -13.26 0.74 13.25
C ARG A 73 -14.41 0.86 12.24
N LYS A 74 -14.17 1.50 11.09
CA LYS A 74 -15.18 1.57 10.02
C LYS A 74 -15.35 0.24 9.30
N ALA A 75 -14.25 -0.46 9.01
CA ALA A 75 -14.29 -1.79 8.43
C ALA A 75 -15.06 -2.76 9.34
N LEU A 76 -14.77 -2.76 10.65
CA LEU A 76 -15.51 -3.55 11.64
C LEU A 76 -16.99 -3.20 11.70
N LYS A 77 -17.34 -1.91 11.77
CA LYS A 77 -18.76 -1.51 11.76
C LYS A 77 -19.46 -1.96 10.49
N GLY A 78 -18.82 -1.90 9.33
CA GLY A 78 -19.34 -2.44 8.08
C GLY A 78 -19.64 -3.95 8.16
N LEU A 79 -18.76 -4.72 8.79
CA LEU A 79 -18.93 -6.18 8.97
C LEU A 79 -20.08 -6.52 9.95
N PHE A 80 -20.28 -5.74 11.00
CA PHE A 80 -21.33 -6.00 12.01
C PHE A 80 -22.70 -5.42 11.65
N THR A 81 -22.79 -4.43 10.76
CA THR A 81 -24.06 -3.80 10.36
C THR A 81 -24.76 -4.57 9.22
N GLN A 82 -24.11 -5.59 8.64
CA GLN A 82 -24.58 -6.33 7.47
C GLN A 82 -25.61 -7.45 7.80
N LYS A 83 -26.43 -7.27 8.81
CA LYS A 83 -27.49 -8.24 9.22
C LYS A 83 -28.89 -7.63 9.12
N SER A 84 -29.20 -6.88 8.08
CA SER A 84 -30.56 -6.52 7.73
C SER A 84 -30.82 -6.89 6.28
N LEU A 85 -31.93 -7.60 6.06
CA LEU A 85 -32.50 -8.07 4.79
C LEU A 85 -32.81 -6.90 3.80
N HIS A 86 -31.80 -6.10 3.46
CA HIS A 86 -31.91 -5.14 2.37
C HIS A 86 -31.04 -5.63 1.21
N GLN A 87 -31.56 -5.58 0.01
CA GLN A 87 -30.83 -5.81 -1.23
C GLN A 87 -29.48 -5.09 -1.16
N ASN A 88 -28.40 -5.87 -0.97
CA ASN A 88 -27.06 -5.31 -0.85
C ASN A 88 -26.56 -5.03 -2.27
N TYR A 89 -26.32 -3.77 -2.57
CA TYR A 89 -25.63 -3.36 -3.79
C TYR A 89 -24.13 -3.24 -3.54
N THR A 90 -23.34 -3.61 -4.51
CA THR A 90 -21.89 -3.41 -4.51
C THR A 90 -21.58 -1.92 -4.33
N ARG A 91 -20.45 -1.65 -3.66
CA ARG A 91 -19.99 -0.28 -3.40
C ARG A 91 -19.74 0.45 -4.72
N ARG A 92 -20.22 1.69 -4.83
CA ARG A 92 -19.89 2.56 -5.96
C ARG A 92 -18.41 2.93 -5.93
N VAL A 93 -17.65 2.39 -6.87
CA VAL A 93 -16.24 2.70 -7.07
C VAL A 93 -16.12 3.35 -8.45
N PRO A 94 -15.67 4.59 -8.55
CA PRO A 94 -15.50 5.22 -9.85
C PRO A 94 -14.33 4.54 -10.59
N PRO A 95 -14.54 4.08 -11.85
CA PRO A 95 -13.54 3.31 -12.59
C PRO A 95 -12.25 4.10 -12.87
N PHE A 96 -12.31 5.43 -12.90
CA PHE A 96 -11.11 6.25 -13.12
C PHE A 96 -10.04 6.07 -12.03
N LEU A 97 -10.38 5.56 -10.84
CA LEU A 97 -9.39 5.25 -9.80
C LEU A 97 -8.38 4.18 -10.25
N GLY A 98 -8.72 3.37 -11.25
CA GLY A 98 -7.78 2.44 -11.86
C GLY A 98 -6.58 3.13 -12.54
N VAL A 99 -6.72 4.40 -12.96
CA VAL A 99 -5.60 5.18 -13.53
C VAL A 99 -4.44 5.31 -12.55
N PHE A 100 -4.70 5.30 -11.24
CA PHE A 100 -3.64 5.34 -10.23
C PHE A 100 -2.69 4.13 -10.27
N GLY A 101 -3.06 3.06 -10.96
CA GLY A 101 -2.14 1.96 -11.28
C GLY A 101 -0.90 2.41 -12.05
N ILE A 102 -0.95 3.52 -12.80
CA ILE A 102 0.20 4.11 -13.50
C ILE A 102 1.32 4.47 -12.51
N PHE A 103 1.01 4.80 -11.25
CA PHE A 103 2.03 5.06 -10.24
C PHE A 103 2.90 3.84 -9.93
N GLY A 104 2.50 2.64 -10.33
CA GLY A 104 3.38 1.46 -10.31
C GLY A 104 4.64 1.65 -11.14
N LEU A 105 4.62 2.51 -12.19
CA LEU A 105 5.83 2.86 -12.96
C LEU A 105 6.89 3.56 -12.12
N LEU A 106 6.51 4.20 -11.02
CA LEU A 106 7.49 4.78 -10.08
C LEU A 106 8.40 3.71 -9.46
N GLY A 107 7.99 2.44 -9.45
CA GLY A 107 8.86 1.33 -9.07
C GLY A 107 10.12 1.23 -9.93
N LEU A 108 10.10 1.73 -11.18
CA LEU A 108 11.30 1.81 -12.03
C LEU A 108 12.37 2.73 -11.46
N SER A 109 12.01 3.73 -10.65
CA SER A 109 12.98 4.56 -9.95
C SER A 109 13.87 3.75 -9.00
N GLY A 110 13.41 2.57 -8.59
CA GLY A 110 14.19 1.62 -7.79
C GLY A 110 15.51 1.21 -8.44
N PHE A 111 15.56 1.11 -9.78
CA PHE A 111 16.82 0.81 -10.48
C PHE A 111 17.83 1.93 -10.32
N TRP A 112 17.38 3.18 -10.39
CA TRP A 112 18.24 4.34 -10.17
C TRP A 112 18.70 4.45 -8.73
N THR A 113 17.76 4.38 -7.77
CA THR A 113 18.06 4.53 -6.34
C THR A 113 18.93 3.39 -5.81
N CYS A 114 18.73 2.17 -6.33
CA CYS A 114 19.56 1.03 -5.98
C CYS A 114 20.99 1.21 -6.51
N HIS A 115 21.16 1.69 -7.76
CA HIS A 115 22.49 1.90 -8.34
C HIS A 115 23.24 3.06 -7.70
N ALA A 116 22.55 4.16 -7.36
CA ALA A 116 23.17 5.37 -6.83
C ALA A 116 23.36 5.33 -5.29
N HIS A 117 22.45 4.68 -4.57
CA HIS A 117 22.37 4.79 -3.10
C HIS A 117 22.16 3.44 -2.39
N GLY A 118 22.12 2.32 -3.10
CA GLY A 118 21.82 1.00 -2.51
C GLY A 118 20.39 0.84 -1.98
N ILE A 119 19.47 1.81 -2.26
CA ILE A 119 18.10 1.84 -1.73
C ILE A 119 17.18 1.00 -2.63
N VAL A 120 16.65 -0.11 -2.09
CA VAL A 120 15.78 -1.05 -2.83
C VAL A 120 14.28 -0.83 -2.57
N SER A 121 13.91 0.02 -1.60
CA SER A 121 12.51 0.25 -1.19
C SER A 121 11.57 0.73 -2.31
N PRO A 122 11.99 1.53 -3.32
CA PRO A 122 11.08 1.97 -4.38
C PRO A 122 10.51 0.84 -5.23
N PHE A 123 11.15 -0.33 -5.26
CA PHE A 123 10.59 -1.50 -5.97
C PHE A 123 9.24 -1.96 -5.42
N LEU A 124 8.92 -1.64 -4.15
CA LEU A 124 7.60 -1.92 -3.58
C LEU A 124 6.48 -1.18 -4.29
N LEU A 125 6.78 -0.07 -4.97
CA LEU A 125 5.79 0.70 -5.73
C LEU A 125 5.21 -0.08 -6.91
N PHE A 126 5.87 -1.15 -7.39
CA PHE A 126 5.27 -2.04 -8.37
C PHE A 126 3.95 -2.67 -7.91
N ALA A 127 3.74 -2.80 -6.59
CA ALA A 127 2.46 -3.27 -6.05
C ALA A 127 1.28 -2.36 -6.45
N LEU A 128 1.53 -1.07 -6.75
CA LEU A 128 0.50 -0.13 -7.18
C LEU A 128 -0.10 -0.49 -8.54
N PHE A 129 0.57 -1.30 -9.37
CA PHE A 129 -0.06 -1.84 -10.59
C PHE A 129 -1.36 -2.62 -10.29
N GLY A 130 -1.50 -3.18 -9.09
CA GLY A 130 -2.74 -3.82 -8.64
C GLY A 130 -3.95 -2.89 -8.64
N LEU A 131 -3.74 -1.56 -8.58
CA LEU A 131 -4.81 -0.56 -8.65
C LEU A 131 -5.50 -0.53 -10.01
N PHE A 132 -4.88 -1.01 -11.09
CA PHE A 132 -5.58 -1.20 -12.36
C PHE A 132 -6.82 -2.12 -12.23
N GLY A 133 -6.84 -3.02 -11.25
CA GLY A 133 -8.04 -3.81 -10.93
C GLY A 133 -9.27 -2.97 -10.60
N LEU A 134 -9.11 -1.72 -10.14
CA LEU A 134 -10.22 -0.81 -9.84
C LEU A 134 -11.06 -0.46 -11.07
N PHE A 135 -10.51 -0.55 -12.30
CA PHE A 135 -11.31 -0.43 -13.52
C PHE A 135 -12.40 -1.50 -13.60
N PHE A 136 -12.07 -2.75 -13.23
CA PHE A 136 -13.02 -3.86 -13.25
C PHE A 136 -14.01 -3.77 -12.08
N GLU A 137 -13.55 -3.37 -10.90
CA GLU A 137 -14.40 -3.10 -9.75
C GLU A 137 -15.40 -1.98 -10.04
N GLY A 138 -14.97 -0.94 -10.76
CA GLY A 138 -15.85 0.14 -11.22
C GLY A 138 -16.95 -0.33 -12.18
N LYS A 139 -16.68 -1.35 -13.01
CA LYS A 139 -17.69 -1.96 -13.91
C LYS A 139 -18.76 -2.76 -13.15
N LEU A 140 -18.38 -3.39 -12.03
CA LEU A 140 -19.27 -4.12 -11.13
C LEU A 140 -19.93 -3.19 -10.09
N SER A 141 -19.70 -1.90 -10.20
CA SER A 141 -20.24 -0.91 -9.28
C SER A 141 -21.76 -0.85 -9.38
N HIS A 142 -22.44 -0.96 -8.24
CA HIS A 142 -23.89 -0.91 -8.14
C HIS A 142 -24.63 -2.14 -8.70
N SER A 143 -23.93 -3.27 -8.84
CA SER A 143 -24.58 -4.58 -9.08
C SER A 143 -25.17 -5.15 -7.78
N LEU A 144 -26.21 -5.99 -7.94
CA LEU A 144 -26.85 -6.64 -6.80
C LEU A 144 -25.90 -7.69 -6.21
N GLU A 145 -25.65 -7.65 -4.91
CA GLU A 145 -24.89 -8.72 -4.22
C GLU A 145 -25.86 -9.85 -3.84
N ASP A 146 -26.28 -10.66 -4.81
CA ASP A 146 -27.05 -11.88 -4.59
C ASP A 146 -26.17 -13.06 -4.19
N GLU A 147 -26.77 -14.23 -3.96
CA GLU A 147 -26.04 -15.44 -3.59
C GLU A 147 -25.08 -15.88 -4.69
N LEU A 148 -25.43 -15.68 -5.95
CA LEU A 148 -24.62 -16.03 -7.10
C LEU A 148 -23.37 -15.15 -7.17
N PHE A 149 -23.53 -13.83 -7.02
CA PHE A 149 -22.41 -12.89 -6.92
C PHE A 149 -21.44 -13.28 -5.80
N GLN A 150 -21.97 -13.68 -4.63
CA GLN A 150 -21.12 -14.11 -3.52
C GLN A 150 -20.36 -15.41 -3.83
N GLN A 151 -20.99 -16.36 -4.52
CA GLN A 151 -20.31 -17.58 -4.98
C GLN A 151 -19.23 -17.26 -6.00
N ASN A 152 -19.50 -16.41 -6.99
CA ASN A 152 -18.54 -15.99 -8.00
C ASN A 152 -17.35 -15.26 -7.37
N LYS A 153 -17.61 -14.40 -6.39
CA LYS A 153 -16.58 -13.74 -5.59
C LYS A 153 -15.71 -14.73 -4.83
N ALA A 154 -16.32 -15.72 -4.16
CA ALA A 154 -15.57 -16.75 -3.43
C ALA A 154 -14.73 -17.63 -4.37
N ARG A 155 -15.25 -17.99 -5.54
CA ARG A 155 -14.52 -18.73 -6.58
C ARG A 155 -13.33 -17.92 -7.11
N ALA A 156 -13.54 -16.64 -7.41
CA ALA A 156 -12.49 -15.73 -7.87
C ALA A 156 -11.38 -15.60 -6.82
N ASP A 157 -11.76 -15.37 -5.56
CA ASP A 157 -10.82 -15.23 -4.44
C ASP A 157 -9.99 -16.50 -4.26
N LEU A 158 -10.62 -17.67 -4.23
CA LEU A 158 -9.95 -18.94 -4.03
C LEU A 158 -8.96 -19.26 -5.16
N LYS A 159 -9.33 -18.99 -6.42
CA LYS A 159 -8.46 -19.18 -7.58
C LYS A 159 -7.24 -18.25 -7.53
N VAL A 160 -7.46 -16.99 -7.22
CA VAL A 160 -6.39 -15.98 -7.14
C VAL A 160 -5.43 -16.26 -6.00
N TYR A 161 -5.94 -16.59 -4.81
CA TYR A 161 -5.08 -16.92 -3.68
C TYR A 161 -4.25 -18.17 -3.92
N LYS A 162 -4.84 -19.24 -4.50
CA LYS A 162 -4.09 -20.44 -4.88
C LYS A 162 -2.94 -20.10 -5.83
N THR A 163 -3.23 -19.31 -6.88
CA THR A 163 -2.20 -18.87 -7.84
C THR A 163 -1.15 -17.97 -7.18
N GLY A 164 -1.57 -17.04 -6.33
CA GLY A 164 -0.67 -16.16 -5.59
C GLY A 164 0.28 -16.93 -4.65
N PHE A 165 -0.25 -17.90 -3.90
CA PHE A 165 0.58 -18.76 -3.03
C PHE A 165 1.55 -19.62 -3.82
N LEU A 166 1.13 -20.16 -4.97
CA LEU A 166 2.00 -20.93 -5.84
C LEU A 166 3.15 -20.06 -6.37
N LEU A 167 2.86 -18.84 -6.83
CA LEU A 167 3.87 -17.90 -7.28
C LEU A 167 4.83 -17.49 -6.16
N LEU A 168 4.32 -17.22 -4.95
CA LEU A 168 5.17 -16.93 -3.79
C LEU A 168 6.08 -18.13 -3.46
N GLY A 169 5.54 -19.34 -3.46
CA GLY A 169 6.32 -20.55 -3.27
C GLY A 169 7.44 -20.70 -4.30
N ALA A 170 7.13 -20.41 -5.58
CA ALA A 170 8.14 -20.42 -6.65
C ALA A 170 9.25 -19.40 -6.41
N VAL A 171 8.90 -18.17 -5.98
CA VAL A 171 9.90 -17.13 -5.66
C VAL A 171 10.78 -17.56 -4.50
N ILE A 172 10.21 -18.16 -3.44
CA ILE A 172 10.97 -18.65 -2.28
C ILE A 172 11.92 -19.78 -2.71
N LEU A 173 11.47 -20.71 -3.55
CA LEU A 173 12.32 -21.80 -4.05
C LEU A 173 13.45 -21.26 -4.94
N LEU A 174 13.14 -20.30 -5.82
CA LEU A 174 14.15 -19.67 -6.68
C LEU A 174 15.16 -18.84 -5.88
N SER A 175 14.74 -18.19 -4.79
CA SER A 175 15.64 -17.41 -3.93
C SER A 175 16.70 -18.29 -3.24
N ARG A 176 16.44 -19.59 -3.11
CA ARG A 176 17.40 -20.56 -2.55
C ARG A 176 18.49 -20.98 -3.55
N TRP A 177 18.40 -20.59 -4.80
CA TRP A 177 19.39 -20.95 -5.81
C TRP A 177 20.71 -20.24 -5.50
N ARG A 178 21.81 -21.01 -5.53
CA ARG A 178 23.18 -20.62 -5.12
C ARG A 178 23.69 -19.31 -5.75
N VAL A 179 23.17 -18.95 -6.93
CA VAL A 179 23.55 -17.73 -7.66
C VAL A 179 23.12 -16.45 -6.95
N LEU A 180 21.99 -16.49 -6.20
CA LEU A 180 21.45 -15.36 -5.43
C LEU A 180 22.12 -15.18 -4.07
N ALA A 181 22.82 -16.22 -3.57
CA ALA A 181 23.49 -16.18 -2.26
C ALA A 181 24.81 -15.39 -2.26
N LEU A 182 25.29 -14.96 -3.43
CA LEU A 182 26.61 -14.33 -3.56
C LEU A 182 26.63 -12.84 -3.17
N HIS A 183 25.50 -12.13 -3.24
CA HIS A 183 25.40 -10.70 -2.90
C HIS A 183 24.05 -10.39 -2.27
N ALA A 184 24.04 -9.89 -1.03
CA ALA A 184 22.82 -9.58 -0.29
C ALA A 184 21.91 -8.56 -0.99
N GLU A 185 22.49 -7.59 -1.71
CA GLU A 185 21.77 -6.57 -2.47
C GLU A 185 20.95 -7.17 -3.61
N TRP A 186 21.57 -8.07 -4.40
CA TRP A 186 20.87 -8.77 -5.48
C TRP A 186 19.74 -9.65 -4.96
N CYS A 187 19.95 -10.30 -3.80
CA CYS A 187 18.93 -11.11 -3.15
C CYS A 187 17.69 -10.24 -2.77
N ALA A 188 17.92 -9.04 -2.23
CA ALA A 188 16.84 -8.11 -1.88
C ALA A 188 16.04 -7.67 -3.12
N ILE A 189 16.71 -7.33 -4.23
CA ILE A 189 16.06 -6.94 -5.48
C ILE A 189 15.24 -8.10 -6.06
N PHE A 190 15.83 -9.30 -6.12
CA PHE A 190 15.18 -10.50 -6.65
C PHE A 190 14.00 -10.99 -5.79
N LEU A 191 13.92 -10.58 -4.53
CA LEU A 191 12.75 -10.85 -3.69
C LEU A 191 11.71 -9.75 -3.79
N LEU A 192 12.10 -8.48 -3.72
CA LEU A 192 11.18 -7.35 -3.67
C LEU A 192 10.39 -7.16 -4.97
N ILE A 193 11.04 -7.27 -6.13
CA ILE A 193 10.37 -7.10 -7.42
C ILE A 193 9.30 -8.18 -7.63
N PRO A 194 9.62 -9.51 -7.58
CA PRO A 194 8.58 -10.52 -7.78
C PRO A 194 7.49 -10.47 -6.72
N VAL A 195 7.81 -10.23 -5.45
CA VAL A 195 6.78 -10.15 -4.39
C VAL A 195 5.84 -8.99 -4.63
N SER A 196 6.35 -7.80 -4.96
CA SER A 196 5.50 -6.63 -5.26
C SER A 196 4.64 -6.85 -6.51
N LEU A 197 5.17 -7.51 -7.55
CA LEU A 197 4.42 -7.87 -8.75
C LEU A 197 3.36 -8.96 -8.47
N ILE A 198 3.64 -9.93 -7.60
CA ILE A 198 2.65 -10.94 -7.17
C ILE A 198 1.51 -10.25 -6.43
N VAL A 199 1.80 -9.31 -5.53
CA VAL A 199 0.76 -8.52 -4.84
C VAL A 199 -0.09 -7.76 -5.86
N ALA A 200 0.54 -7.07 -6.82
CA ALA A 200 -0.17 -6.38 -7.89
C ALA A 200 -1.06 -7.33 -8.70
N PHE A 201 -0.53 -8.50 -9.07
CA PHE A 201 -1.24 -9.53 -9.82
C PHE A 201 -2.46 -10.05 -9.04
N VAL A 202 -2.32 -10.38 -7.76
CA VAL A 202 -3.40 -10.85 -6.90
C VAL A 202 -4.51 -9.80 -6.82
N LEU A 203 -4.17 -8.53 -6.59
CA LEU A 203 -5.13 -7.44 -6.49
C LEU A 203 -5.86 -7.17 -7.81
N PHE A 204 -5.15 -7.25 -8.93
CA PHE A 204 -5.73 -7.07 -10.26
C PHE A 204 -6.62 -8.25 -10.65
N GLN A 205 -6.09 -9.48 -10.54
CA GLN A 205 -6.75 -10.69 -11.04
C GLN A 205 -8.04 -11.01 -10.26
N LYS A 206 -8.08 -10.72 -8.95
CA LYS A 206 -9.28 -10.88 -8.13
C LYS A 206 -10.47 -10.12 -8.74
N ARG A 207 -10.26 -8.86 -9.10
CA ARG A 207 -11.32 -8.00 -9.65
C ARG A 207 -11.64 -8.34 -11.10
N TYR A 208 -10.63 -8.71 -11.86
CA TYR A 208 -10.78 -9.16 -13.25
C TYR A 208 -11.62 -10.43 -13.35
N LEU A 209 -11.28 -11.49 -12.59
CA LEU A 209 -12.00 -12.76 -12.62
C LEU A 209 -13.45 -12.61 -12.16
N LEU A 210 -13.70 -11.82 -11.12
CA LEU A 210 -15.06 -11.54 -10.69
C LEU A 210 -15.87 -10.89 -11.83
N CYS A 211 -15.28 -9.90 -12.51
CA CYS A 211 -15.92 -9.26 -13.66
C CYS A 211 -16.15 -10.22 -14.84
N CYS A 212 -15.29 -11.23 -15.01
CA CYS A 212 -15.47 -12.25 -16.05
C CYS A 212 -16.63 -13.19 -15.69
N TYR A 213 -16.69 -13.71 -14.46
CA TYR A 213 -17.74 -14.62 -14.02
C TYR A 213 -19.14 -13.98 -14.05
N GLU A 214 -19.25 -12.69 -13.72
CA GLU A 214 -20.51 -11.95 -13.81
C GLU A 214 -20.95 -11.64 -15.25
N LYS A 215 -20.07 -11.82 -16.23
CA LYS A 215 -20.40 -11.62 -17.65
C LYS A 215 -20.74 -12.90 -18.40
N GLU A 216 -20.31 -14.05 -17.88
CA GLU A 216 -20.57 -15.35 -18.46
C GLU A 216 -22.00 -15.86 -18.15
N GLU A 217 -22.73 -15.16 -17.30
CA GLU A 217 -24.11 -15.39 -16.93
C GLU A 217 -25.05 -14.33 -17.52
#